data_c3baa50016bcbd36cc12fc39cb4384b5
#
_entry.id   c3baa50016bcbd36cc12fc39cb4384b5
#
_cell.length_a   1.000
_cell.length_b   1.000
_cell.length_c   1.000
_cell.angle_alpha   90.00
_cell.angle_beta   90.00
_cell.angle_gamma   90.00
#
_symmetry.space_group_name_H-M   'P 1'
#
loop_
_entity.id
_entity.type
_entity.pdbx_description
1 polymer ?
#
loop_
_entity_poly.entity_id
_entity_poly.type
_entity_poly.pdbx_seq_one_letter_code
_entity_poly.pdbx_strand_id
1 'polypeptide(L)'
;MRSRLTDSDHWVYTAPNMGSNFSKDGCFHFPTMDKRNLNTLRNYLCNYNPPQGCVDCINILLFGMVGAGKSSAINTFLSALDPQGATITCVPTGDNPASLTPELTCYRAGSLKFWDSTGWNALEKPDQTQGVLQMILEGRVPKGTNLQHLNHDLDVSNYPVIPENVIHGVTFIFDISTMDSISDDKMNAFQELQTIVAQKYVHRVVIGTKFELLQIPEKHNAWIYEYKPLQQKFEKLAESTGMERRSMFVVSNQWKGDQIEMIKCILALYVLDNMVRNIDQFLKAV
;
A
#
# COMPACT_ATOMS: atom_id res chain seq x y z
N MET A 1 1.46 23.74 -23.15
CA MET A 1 2.26 23.91 -24.38
C MET A 1 2.91 22.57 -24.71
N ARG A 2 2.49 21.91 -25.78
CA ARG A 2 3.10 20.64 -26.25
C ARG A 2 4.40 21.00 -26.96
N SER A 3 5.56 20.64 -26.42
CA SER A 3 6.84 20.71 -27.10
C SER A 3 7.03 19.46 -27.98
N ARG A 4 7.46 19.67 -29.20
CA ARG A 4 7.70 18.65 -30.22
C ARG A 4 8.81 17.69 -29.78
N LEU A 5 8.63 16.42 -30.07
CA LEU A 5 9.66 15.36 -30.03
C LEU A 5 10.81 15.76 -30.96
N THR A 6 12.03 15.77 -30.47
CA THR A 6 13.26 15.69 -31.27
C THR A 6 13.80 14.27 -31.12
N ASP A 7 14.42 13.75 -32.19
CA ASP A 7 14.85 12.35 -32.41
C ASP A 7 15.92 11.78 -31.45
N SER A 8 15.95 12.20 -30.21
CA SER A 8 16.72 11.57 -29.15
C SER A 8 15.80 11.40 -27.94
N ASP A 9 15.35 10.18 -27.71
CA ASP A 9 14.42 9.73 -26.65
C ASP A 9 14.93 9.95 -25.22
N HIS A 10 15.40 11.13 -24.87
CA HIS A 10 15.79 11.51 -23.53
C HIS A 10 14.98 12.69 -23.02
N TRP A 11 13.94 12.39 -22.27
CA TRP A 11 13.27 13.39 -21.43
C TRP A 11 14.19 13.80 -20.28
N VAL A 12 14.76 14.99 -20.36
CA VAL A 12 15.50 15.60 -19.24
C VAL A 12 14.48 16.24 -18.29
N TYR A 13 14.24 15.58 -17.18
CA TYR A 13 13.42 16.12 -16.10
C TYR A 13 14.34 16.91 -15.15
N THR A 14 14.15 18.23 -15.08
CA THR A 14 14.71 19.04 -13.99
C THR A 14 13.82 18.83 -12.77
N ALA A 15 14.35 18.16 -11.75
CA ALA A 15 13.64 17.92 -10.50
C ALA A 15 13.25 19.24 -9.83
N PRO A 16 11.97 19.54 -9.62
CA PRO A 16 11.57 20.61 -8.72
C PRO A 16 11.78 20.15 -7.27
N ASN A 17 12.01 21.11 -6.37
CA ASN A 17 12.13 20.92 -4.94
C ASN A 17 11.15 19.87 -4.41
N MET A 18 11.69 18.82 -3.77
CA MET A 18 10.95 17.68 -3.24
C MET A 18 10.07 18.06 -2.05
N GLY A 19 8.98 18.79 -2.29
CA GLY A 19 8.07 19.26 -1.24
C GLY A 19 6.63 18.77 -1.37
N SER A 20 6.20 18.33 -2.54
CA SER A 20 4.88 17.71 -2.73
C SER A 20 4.86 17.00 -4.08
N ASN A 21 4.20 15.83 -4.16
CA ASN A 21 3.97 15.09 -5.40
C ASN A 21 2.95 15.80 -6.33
N PHE A 22 2.74 17.11 -6.13
CA PHE A 22 1.82 17.92 -6.91
C PHE A 22 2.55 19.09 -7.53
N SER A 23 2.32 19.33 -8.84
CA SER A 23 2.56 20.62 -9.44
C SER A 23 1.59 21.64 -8.83
N LYS A 24 1.95 22.93 -8.90
CA LYS A 24 1.03 24.02 -8.55
C LYS A 24 -0.30 23.96 -9.31
N ASP A 25 -0.37 23.20 -10.38
CA ASP A 25 -1.52 23.02 -11.26
C ASP A 25 -2.37 21.77 -10.92
N GLY A 26 -2.10 21.09 -9.78
CA GLY A 26 -2.87 19.91 -9.36
C GLY A 26 -2.62 18.65 -10.18
N CYS A 27 -1.63 18.62 -11.07
CA CYS A 27 -1.29 17.46 -11.87
C CYS A 27 -0.53 16.42 -11.05
N PHE A 28 -0.90 15.16 -11.21
CA PHE A 28 -0.24 14.02 -10.57
C PHE A 28 1.14 13.82 -11.22
N HIS A 29 2.21 13.91 -10.42
CA HIS A 29 3.56 13.58 -10.90
C HIS A 29 3.81 12.10 -10.74
N PHE A 30 3.94 11.40 -11.87
CA PHE A 30 4.32 10.00 -11.89
C PHE A 30 5.84 9.87 -11.75
N PRO A 31 6.32 8.79 -11.11
CA PRO A 31 7.76 8.56 -11.00
C PRO A 31 8.36 8.29 -12.38
N THR A 32 9.55 8.83 -12.65
CA THR A 32 10.31 8.40 -13.82
C THR A 32 10.76 6.95 -13.65
N MET A 33 10.58 6.15 -14.72
CA MET A 33 10.88 4.71 -14.71
C MET A 33 12.32 4.44 -15.15
N ASP A 34 13.28 5.02 -14.43
CA ASP A 34 14.71 4.89 -14.74
C ASP A 34 15.54 4.46 -13.52
N LYS A 35 16.76 4.01 -13.77
CA LYS A 35 17.69 3.53 -12.73
C LYS A 35 18.08 4.60 -11.73
N ARG A 36 18.12 5.88 -12.13
CA ARG A 36 18.48 6.99 -11.25
C ARG A 36 17.37 7.18 -10.21
N ASN A 37 16.12 7.20 -10.66
CA ASN A 37 14.98 7.32 -9.77
C ASN A 37 14.84 6.11 -8.84
N LEU A 38 15.03 4.88 -9.37
CA LEU A 38 15.10 3.67 -8.54
C LEU A 38 16.09 3.82 -7.39
N ASN A 39 17.33 4.21 -7.71
CA ASN A 39 18.39 4.36 -6.70
C ASN A 39 18.06 5.48 -5.70
N THR A 40 17.49 6.59 -6.16
CA THR A 40 17.10 7.70 -5.29
C THR A 40 16.02 7.28 -4.29
N LEU A 41 14.94 6.65 -4.76
CA LEU A 41 13.85 6.16 -3.91
C LEU A 41 14.34 5.10 -2.92
N ARG A 42 15.12 4.11 -3.42
CA ARG A 42 15.66 3.05 -2.58
C ARG A 42 16.58 3.59 -1.50
N ASN A 43 17.53 4.45 -1.86
CA ASN A 43 18.46 5.05 -0.90
C ASN A 43 17.72 5.89 0.15
N TYR A 44 16.73 6.66 -0.26
CA TYR A 44 15.92 7.42 0.69
C TYR A 44 15.19 6.51 1.67
N LEU A 45 14.48 5.49 1.19
CA LEU A 45 13.66 4.62 2.03
C LEU A 45 14.49 3.66 2.90
N CYS A 46 15.63 3.15 2.40
CA CYS A 46 16.51 2.29 3.19
C CYS A 46 17.21 3.04 4.34
N ASN A 47 17.48 4.33 4.15
CA ASN A 47 18.10 5.19 5.17
C ASN A 47 17.09 6.06 5.91
N TYR A 48 15.80 5.81 5.69
CA TYR A 48 14.74 6.58 6.31
C TYR A 48 14.73 6.38 7.83
N ASN A 49 14.58 7.49 8.54
CA ASN A 49 14.32 7.52 9.97
C ASN A 49 13.11 8.43 10.22
N PRO A 50 12.15 8.02 11.05
CA PRO A 50 11.04 8.87 11.44
C PRO A 50 11.50 10.18 12.10
N PRO A 51 10.65 11.21 12.13
CA PRO A 51 10.95 12.47 12.80
C PRO A 51 11.37 12.23 14.26
N GLN A 52 12.46 12.89 14.69
CA GLN A 52 13.03 12.71 16.00
C GLN A 52 12.00 13.00 17.11
N GLY A 53 11.93 12.10 18.08
CA GLY A 53 11.05 12.23 19.23
C GLY A 53 9.59 11.80 18.99
N CYS A 54 9.24 11.38 17.78
CA CYS A 54 7.88 10.92 17.48
C CYS A 54 7.73 9.41 17.68
N VAL A 55 8.37 8.61 16.83
CA VAL A 55 8.28 7.15 16.85
C VAL A 55 9.60 6.53 16.36
N ASP A 56 9.89 5.29 16.76
CA ASP A 56 11.08 4.58 16.31
C ASP A 56 10.92 3.95 14.91
N CYS A 57 9.70 3.58 14.58
CA CYS A 57 9.36 2.94 13.31
C CYS A 57 7.99 3.39 12.82
N ILE A 58 7.83 3.41 11.50
CA ILE A 58 6.52 3.60 10.86
C ILE A 58 5.84 2.24 10.70
N ASN A 59 4.66 2.08 11.28
CA ASN A 59 3.81 0.90 11.13
C ASN A 59 2.79 1.12 10.01
N ILE A 60 2.83 0.25 8.99
CA ILE A 60 1.95 0.28 7.82
C ILE A 60 1.13 -1.01 7.82
N LEU A 61 -0.19 -0.90 7.95
CA LEU A 61 -1.11 -2.03 7.86
C LEU A 61 -1.51 -2.26 6.41
N LEU A 62 -1.36 -3.49 5.92
CA LEU A 62 -1.96 -3.92 4.66
C LEU A 62 -3.30 -4.57 4.95
N PHE A 63 -4.36 -3.98 4.42
CA PHE A 63 -5.74 -4.40 4.66
C PHE A 63 -6.50 -4.55 3.34
N GLY A 64 -7.26 -5.62 3.19
CA GLY A 64 -7.97 -5.92 1.93
C GLY A 64 -8.59 -7.30 1.96
N MET A 65 -9.35 -7.63 0.92
CA MET A 65 -10.03 -8.93 0.79
C MET A 65 -9.04 -10.11 0.78
N VAL A 66 -9.54 -11.31 1.07
CA VAL A 66 -8.80 -12.55 0.84
C VAL A 66 -8.43 -12.64 -0.65
N GLY A 67 -7.19 -13.00 -0.95
CA GLY A 67 -6.70 -13.11 -2.32
C GLY A 67 -6.39 -11.78 -3.02
N ALA A 68 -6.57 -10.63 -2.37
CA ALA A 68 -6.24 -9.32 -2.96
C ALA A 68 -4.73 -9.06 -3.13
N GLY A 69 -3.85 -9.91 -2.59
CA GLY A 69 -2.40 -9.79 -2.77
C GLY A 69 -1.67 -9.01 -1.68
N LYS A 70 -2.19 -8.95 -0.44
CA LYS A 70 -1.55 -8.27 0.71
C LYS A 70 -0.16 -8.82 1.01
N SER A 71 -0.08 -10.11 1.31
CA SER A 71 1.17 -10.81 1.61
C SER A 71 2.18 -10.71 0.45
N SER A 72 1.68 -10.83 -0.79
CA SER A 72 2.52 -10.66 -1.99
C SER A 72 3.03 -9.21 -2.12
N ALA A 73 2.23 -8.20 -1.77
CA ALA A 73 2.66 -6.81 -1.80
C ALA A 73 3.76 -6.54 -0.75
N ILE A 74 3.70 -7.17 0.43
CA ILE A 74 4.78 -7.09 1.43
C ILE A 74 6.07 -7.69 0.85
N ASN A 75 6.03 -8.87 0.25
CA ASN A 75 7.19 -9.46 -0.41
C ASN A 75 7.76 -8.52 -1.48
N THR A 76 6.89 -7.86 -2.26
CA THR A 76 7.28 -6.87 -3.27
C THR A 76 7.97 -5.65 -2.63
N PHE A 77 7.44 -5.11 -1.54
CA PHE A 77 8.06 -4.00 -0.83
C PHE A 77 9.43 -4.36 -0.26
N LEU A 78 9.54 -5.52 0.40
CA LEU A 78 10.80 -6.00 0.95
C LEU A 78 11.85 -6.22 -0.15
N SER A 79 11.45 -6.82 -1.28
CA SER A 79 12.33 -7.02 -2.44
C SER A 79 12.76 -5.70 -3.08
N ALA A 80 11.85 -4.73 -3.18
CA ALA A 80 12.15 -3.42 -3.75
C ALA A 80 13.11 -2.61 -2.85
N LEU A 81 13.03 -2.80 -1.53
CA LEU A 81 13.91 -2.19 -0.54
C LEU A 81 15.26 -2.89 -0.43
N ASP A 82 15.41 -4.12 -0.94
CA ASP A 82 16.69 -4.81 -0.90
C ASP A 82 17.74 -4.08 -1.78
N PRO A 83 18.90 -3.71 -1.22
CA PRO A 83 19.91 -2.96 -1.97
C PRO A 83 20.48 -3.71 -3.18
N GLN A 84 20.47 -5.05 -3.14
CA GLN A 84 20.94 -5.92 -4.22
C GLN A 84 19.83 -6.25 -5.21
N GLY A 85 18.57 -5.88 -4.91
CA GLY A 85 17.41 -6.18 -5.73
C GLY A 85 17.01 -7.65 -5.70
N ALA A 86 17.41 -8.37 -4.64
CA ALA A 86 17.05 -9.77 -4.48
C ALA A 86 15.54 -9.94 -4.24
N THR A 87 14.98 -11.00 -4.78
CA THR A 87 13.59 -11.38 -4.51
C THR A 87 13.45 -11.94 -3.10
N ILE A 88 12.60 -11.32 -2.29
CA ILE A 88 12.28 -11.75 -0.94
C ILE A 88 10.88 -12.36 -0.91
N THR A 89 10.78 -13.59 -0.41
CA THR A 89 9.52 -14.36 -0.33
C THR A 89 9.30 -14.88 1.10
N CYS A 90 9.55 -14.03 2.10
CA CYS A 90 9.42 -14.43 3.51
C CYS A 90 7.97 -14.48 4.00
N VAL A 91 7.04 -13.82 3.28
CA VAL A 91 5.61 -13.86 3.60
C VAL A 91 4.99 -15.01 2.81
N PRO A 92 4.33 -15.98 3.47
CA PRO A 92 3.63 -17.06 2.77
C PRO A 92 2.55 -16.51 1.83
N THR A 93 2.54 -16.98 0.60
CA THR A 93 1.56 -16.60 -0.42
C THR A 93 0.98 -17.85 -1.09
N GLY A 94 -0.24 -17.79 -1.57
CA GLY A 94 -0.88 -18.90 -2.29
C GLY A 94 -2.29 -18.56 -2.74
N ASP A 95 -2.84 -19.39 -3.63
CA ASP A 95 -4.17 -19.22 -4.23
C ASP A 95 -5.27 -19.95 -3.42
N ASN A 96 -5.01 -20.33 -2.18
CA ASN A 96 -6.00 -21.01 -1.36
C ASN A 96 -7.15 -20.04 -1.00
N PRO A 97 -8.44 -20.41 -1.23
CA PRO A 97 -9.59 -19.57 -0.87
C PRO A 97 -9.73 -19.33 0.64
N ALA A 98 -9.16 -20.17 1.49
CA ALA A 98 -9.01 -19.87 2.91
C ALA A 98 -7.86 -18.88 3.11
N SER A 99 -8.04 -17.88 3.97
CA SER A 99 -6.96 -16.94 4.31
C SER A 99 -5.74 -17.71 4.80
N LEU A 100 -4.61 -17.56 4.10
CA LEU A 100 -3.33 -18.16 4.52
C LEU A 100 -2.70 -17.42 5.70
N THR A 101 -3.23 -16.25 6.05
CA THR A 101 -2.73 -15.37 7.12
C THR A 101 -3.82 -15.22 8.19
N PRO A 102 -4.08 -16.24 9.01
CA PRO A 102 -5.07 -16.12 10.09
C PRO A 102 -4.56 -15.21 11.22
N GLU A 103 -3.26 -15.05 11.33
CA GLU A 103 -2.59 -14.29 12.38
C GLU A 103 -2.15 -12.91 11.89
N LEU A 104 -2.17 -11.94 12.80
CA LEU A 104 -1.55 -10.63 12.55
C LEU A 104 -0.03 -10.79 12.57
N THR A 105 0.62 -10.65 11.42
CA THR A 105 2.07 -10.78 11.31
C THR A 105 2.72 -9.44 10.98
N CYS A 106 4.01 -9.29 11.35
CA CYS A 106 4.76 -8.07 11.13
C CYS A 106 6.12 -8.37 10.52
N TYR A 107 6.45 -7.68 9.44
CA TYR A 107 7.71 -7.76 8.72
C TYR A 107 8.40 -6.41 8.73
N ARG A 108 9.74 -6.38 8.87
CA ARG A 108 10.49 -5.15 9.06
C ARG A 108 11.55 -4.96 7.97
N ALA A 109 11.67 -3.71 7.48
CA ALA A 109 12.77 -3.25 6.66
C ALA A 109 13.23 -1.87 7.17
N GLY A 110 14.38 -1.81 7.82
CA GLY A 110 14.88 -0.57 8.46
C GLY A 110 13.90 -0.03 9.50
N SER A 111 13.45 1.19 9.32
CA SER A 111 12.45 1.86 10.17
C SER A 111 11.01 1.67 9.69
N LEU A 112 10.77 0.81 8.70
CA LEU A 112 9.43 0.48 8.22
C LEU A 112 8.99 -0.90 8.73
N LYS A 113 7.77 -0.99 9.24
CA LYS A 113 7.11 -2.23 9.64
C LYS A 113 5.86 -2.42 8.82
N PHE A 114 5.72 -3.58 8.18
CA PHE A 114 4.57 -3.98 7.39
C PHE A 114 3.77 -5.02 8.15
N TRP A 115 2.52 -4.68 8.45
CA TRP A 115 1.60 -5.55 9.15
C TRP A 115 0.69 -6.26 8.15
N ASP A 116 0.76 -7.59 8.11
CA ASP A 116 -0.11 -8.43 7.29
C ASP A 116 -1.30 -8.91 8.13
N SER A 117 -2.50 -8.69 7.64
CA SER A 117 -3.74 -9.08 8.30
C SER A 117 -4.50 -10.11 7.48
N THR A 118 -5.37 -10.88 8.15
CA THR A 118 -6.35 -11.69 7.44
C THR A 118 -7.21 -10.84 6.51
N GLY A 119 -7.74 -11.45 5.44
CA GLY A 119 -8.69 -10.75 4.56
C GLY A 119 -9.96 -10.41 5.34
N TRP A 120 -10.42 -9.15 5.23
CA TRP A 120 -11.58 -8.66 5.99
C TRP A 120 -12.88 -9.47 5.73
N ASN A 121 -13.02 -10.09 4.56
CA ASN A 121 -14.14 -10.97 4.22
C ASN A 121 -13.96 -12.42 4.76
N ALA A 122 -12.87 -12.72 5.45
CA ALA A 122 -12.68 -14.00 6.15
C ALA A 122 -13.24 -13.97 7.58
N LEU A 123 -13.62 -12.80 8.09
CA LEU A 123 -14.29 -12.66 9.37
C LEU A 123 -15.79 -12.87 9.16
N GLU A 124 -16.42 -13.58 10.09
CA GLU A 124 -17.81 -14.03 9.91
C GLU A 124 -18.84 -12.92 9.93
N LYS A 125 -18.54 -11.83 10.65
CA LYS A 125 -19.48 -10.72 10.86
C LYS A 125 -18.83 -9.37 10.56
N PRO A 126 -19.56 -8.42 9.91
CA PRO A 126 -19.05 -7.08 9.67
C PRO A 126 -18.59 -6.35 10.94
N ASP A 127 -19.38 -6.40 12.02
CA ASP A 127 -19.05 -5.75 13.30
C ASP A 127 -17.75 -6.30 13.90
N GLN A 128 -17.49 -7.60 13.73
CA GLN A 128 -16.25 -8.23 14.16
C GLN A 128 -15.06 -7.65 13.38
N THR A 129 -15.21 -7.47 12.07
CA THR A 129 -14.17 -6.88 11.22
C THR A 129 -13.85 -5.45 11.68
N GLN A 130 -14.86 -4.66 11.99
CA GLN A 130 -14.70 -3.28 12.45
C GLN A 130 -13.98 -3.21 13.80
N GLY A 131 -14.40 -4.01 14.77
CA GLY A 131 -13.77 -4.08 16.09
C GLY A 131 -12.31 -4.52 16.02
N VAL A 132 -12.03 -5.60 15.28
CA VAL A 132 -10.66 -6.10 15.06
C VAL A 132 -9.79 -5.04 14.38
N LEU A 133 -10.29 -4.36 13.33
CA LEU A 133 -9.54 -3.29 12.67
C LEU A 133 -9.22 -2.16 13.63
N GLN A 134 -10.19 -1.72 14.44
CA GLN A 134 -9.96 -0.66 15.41
C GLN A 134 -8.87 -1.05 16.43
N MET A 135 -8.91 -2.27 16.96
CA MET A 135 -7.90 -2.76 17.90
C MET A 135 -6.51 -2.83 17.28
N ILE A 136 -6.40 -3.24 16.00
CA ILE A 136 -5.13 -3.24 15.27
C ILE A 136 -4.60 -1.81 15.11
N LEU A 137 -5.46 -0.87 14.68
CA LEU A 137 -5.07 0.54 14.50
C LEU A 137 -4.53 1.16 15.79
N GLU A 138 -5.13 0.83 16.91
CA GLU A 138 -4.74 1.32 18.24
C GLU A 138 -3.52 0.58 18.82
N GLY A 139 -2.97 -0.39 18.10
CA GLY A 139 -1.82 -1.18 18.58
C GLY A 139 -2.15 -2.12 19.74
N ARG A 140 -3.40 -2.53 19.91
CA ARG A 140 -3.85 -3.41 20.99
C ARG A 140 -3.69 -4.89 20.68
N VAL A 141 -3.50 -5.23 19.42
CA VAL A 141 -3.37 -6.63 18.98
C VAL A 141 -1.89 -7.00 18.88
N PRO A 142 -1.41 -7.96 19.70
CA PRO A 142 -0.05 -8.44 19.60
C PRO A 142 0.22 -9.16 18.27
N LYS A 143 1.47 -9.11 17.80
CA LYS A 143 1.93 -9.95 16.69
C LYS A 143 1.71 -11.44 17.00
N GLY A 144 1.24 -12.21 16.03
CA GLY A 144 0.95 -13.65 16.16
C GLY A 144 -0.48 -13.93 16.67
N THR A 145 -1.29 -12.91 16.93
CA THR A 145 -2.68 -13.12 17.34
C THR A 145 -3.50 -13.62 16.16
N ASN A 146 -4.22 -14.74 16.36
CA ASN A 146 -5.20 -15.22 15.37
C ASN A 146 -6.43 -14.31 15.38
N LEU A 147 -6.62 -13.58 14.29
CA LEU A 147 -7.67 -12.57 14.16
C LEU A 147 -9.08 -13.16 14.06
N GLN A 148 -9.21 -14.42 13.62
CA GLN A 148 -10.51 -15.11 13.57
C GLN A 148 -10.99 -15.51 14.97
N HIS A 149 -10.07 -15.74 15.88
CA HIS A 149 -10.38 -16.09 17.26
C HIS A 149 -10.49 -14.86 18.19
N LEU A 150 -10.17 -13.67 17.69
CA LEU A 150 -10.28 -12.46 18.48
C LEU A 150 -11.76 -12.13 18.74
N ASN A 151 -12.15 -12.23 20.00
CA ASN A 151 -13.53 -11.97 20.39
C ASN A 151 -13.74 -10.45 20.55
N HIS A 152 -14.51 -9.84 19.64
CA HIS A 152 -14.80 -8.41 19.62
C HIS A 152 -15.79 -7.97 20.69
N ASP A 153 -16.53 -8.90 21.31
CA ASP A 153 -17.42 -8.62 22.45
C ASP A 153 -16.64 -8.42 23.76
N LEU A 154 -15.32 -8.67 23.75
CA LEU A 154 -14.46 -8.36 24.88
C LEU A 154 -14.28 -6.84 24.99
N ASP A 155 -14.37 -6.36 26.19
CA ASP A 155 -14.08 -4.95 26.49
C ASP A 155 -12.66 -4.60 26.00
N VAL A 156 -12.57 -3.65 25.09
CA VAL A 156 -11.31 -3.17 24.50
C VAL A 156 -10.32 -2.72 25.58
N SER A 157 -10.81 -2.31 26.77
CA SER A 157 -9.97 -1.94 27.91
C SER A 157 -9.11 -3.11 28.44
N ASN A 158 -9.49 -4.36 28.16
CA ASN A 158 -8.72 -5.55 28.52
C ASN A 158 -7.49 -5.76 27.64
N TYR A 159 -7.38 -5.02 26.54
CA TYR A 159 -6.25 -5.08 25.60
C TYR A 159 -5.45 -3.78 25.69
N PRO A 160 -4.38 -3.72 26.50
CA PRO A 160 -3.59 -2.51 26.66
C PRO A 160 -2.96 -2.10 25.32
N VAL A 161 -2.81 -0.81 25.11
CA VAL A 161 -2.10 -0.28 23.93
C VAL A 161 -0.62 -0.65 24.04
N ILE A 162 -0.09 -1.21 22.96
CA ILE A 162 1.33 -1.49 22.75
C ILE A 162 1.86 -0.38 21.82
N PRO A 163 2.53 0.67 22.36
CA PRO A 163 2.86 1.87 21.60
C PRO A 163 3.61 1.60 20.31
N GLU A 164 4.53 0.63 20.32
CA GLU A 164 5.33 0.22 19.16
C GLU A 164 4.54 -0.50 18.06
N ASN A 165 3.27 -0.83 18.31
CA ASN A 165 2.36 -1.49 17.37
C ASN A 165 1.29 -0.55 16.80
N VAL A 166 1.18 0.69 17.31
CA VAL A 166 0.22 1.67 16.79
C VAL A 166 0.43 1.88 15.30
N ILE A 167 -0.64 1.80 14.52
CA ILE A 167 -0.59 1.92 13.06
C ILE A 167 -0.54 3.40 12.65
N HIS A 168 0.40 3.75 11.78
CA HIS A 168 0.60 5.11 11.26
C HIS A 168 0.04 5.30 9.85
N GLY A 169 -0.08 4.21 9.09
CA GLY A 169 -0.64 4.23 7.75
C GLY A 169 -1.38 2.94 7.40
N VAL A 170 -2.44 3.05 6.62
CA VAL A 170 -3.21 1.91 6.11
C VAL A 170 -3.15 1.88 4.60
N THR A 171 -2.77 0.73 4.07
CA THR A 171 -2.80 0.44 2.64
C THR A 171 -3.96 -0.50 2.34
N PHE A 172 -4.98 0.02 1.68
CA PHE A 172 -6.09 -0.79 1.20
C PHE A 172 -5.71 -1.49 -0.10
N ILE A 173 -5.71 -2.82 -0.09
CA ILE A 173 -5.29 -3.65 -1.23
C ILE A 173 -6.51 -4.16 -1.97
N PHE A 174 -6.59 -3.86 -3.26
CA PHE A 174 -7.63 -4.33 -4.18
C PHE A 174 -7.03 -5.12 -5.34
N ASP A 175 -7.63 -6.26 -5.64
CA ASP A 175 -7.40 -6.94 -6.91
C ASP A 175 -8.11 -6.16 -8.02
N ILE A 176 -7.33 -5.36 -8.77
CA ILE A 176 -7.90 -4.48 -9.79
C ILE A 176 -8.45 -5.24 -11.00
N SER A 177 -8.02 -6.49 -11.20
CA SER A 177 -8.50 -7.33 -12.30
C SER A 177 -9.95 -7.78 -12.08
N THR A 178 -10.36 -7.96 -10.82
CA THR A 178 -11.71 -8.44 -10.45
C THR A 178 -12.60 -7.33 -9.88
N MET A 179 -12.15 -6.09 -9.89
CA MET A 179 -12.83 -4.97 -9.24
C MET A 179 -14.27 -4.77 -9.73
N ASP A 180 -14.52 -4.98 -11.03
CA ASP A 180 -15.89 -4.84 -11.60
C ASP A 180 -16.86 -5.93 -11.09
N SER A 181 -16.35 -6.97 -10.42
CA SER A 181 -17.13 -8.08 -9.85
C SER A 181 -17.37 -7.93 -8.33
N ILE A 182 -16.88 -6.85 -7.72
CA ILE A 182 -17.12 -6.59 -6.30
C ILE A 182 -18.59 -6.15 -6.14
N SER A 183 -19.35 -6.87 -5.31
CA SER A 183 -20.74 -6.51 -5.03
C SER A 183 -20.86 -5.22 -4.22
N ASP A 184 -21.98 -4.53 -4.35
CA ASP A 184 -22.28 -3.29 -3.61
C ASP A 184 -22.21 -3.52 -2.10
N ASP A 185 -22.68 -4.67 -1.60
CA ASP A 185 -22.58 -4.99 -0.16
C ASP A 185 -21.14 -5.02 0.35
N LYS A 186 -20.21 -5.59 -0.46
CA LYS A 186 -18.79 -5.60 -0.10
C LYS A 186 -18.18 -4.21 -0.17
N MET A 187 -18.63 -3.39 -1.11
CA MET A 187 -18.15 -2.02 -1.23
C MET A 187 -18.67 -1.15 -0.08
N ASN A 188 -19.93 -1.33 0.32
CA ASN A 188 -20.51 -0.65 1.49
C ASN A 188 -19.77 -1.03 2.78
N ALA A 189 -19.51 -2.35 2.99
CA ALA A 189 -18.71 -2.81 4.11
C ALA A 189 -17.30 -2.19 4.11
N PHE A 190 -16.68 -2.05 2.92
CA PHE A 190 -15.39 -1.35 2.81
C PHE A 190 -15.48 0.13 3.21
N GLN A 191 -16.55 0.85 2.81
CA GLN A 191 -16.76 2.25 3.18
C GLN A 191 -16.88 2.44 4.70
N GLU A 192 -17.53 1.51 5.39
CA GLU A 192 -17.61 1.50 6.84
C GLU A 192 -16.22 1.34 7.49
N LEU A 193 -15.43 0.37 7.01
CA LEU A 193 -14.06 0.15 7.48
C LEU A 193 -13.14 1.35 7.20
N GLN A 194 -13.27 1.96 6.04
CA GLN A 194 -12.54 3.17 5.68
C GLN A 194 -12.90 4.34 6.62
N THR A 195 -14.16 4.46 7.02
CA THR A 195 -14.62 5.49 7.95
C THR A 195 -13.93 5.36 9.31
N ILE A 196 -13.77 4.13 9.83
CA ILE A 196 -13.04 3.86 11.07
C ILE A 196 -11.58 4.33 10.96
N VAL A 197 -10.90 4.00 9.85
CA VAL A 197 -9.52 4.43 9.62
C VAL A 197 -9.43 5.96 9.52
N ALA A 198 -10.42 6.60 8.87
CA ALA A 198 -10.48 8.06 8.76
C ALA A 198 -10.58 8.75 10.13
N GLN A 199 -11.42 8.22 11.01
CA GLN A 199 -11.63 8.75 12.36
C GLN A 199 -10.37 8.68 13.24
N LYS A 200 -9.44 7.78 12.93
CA LYS A 200 -8.16 7.67 13.65
C LYS A 200 -7.06 8.57 13.09
N TYR A 201 -7.38 9.40 12.08
CA TYR A 201 -6.42 10.31 11.42
C TYR A 201 -5.18 9.59 10.85
N VAL A 202 -5.32 8.32 10.50
CA VAL A 202 -4.26 7.49 9.91
C VAL A 202 -4.16 7.78 8.42
N HIS A 203 -2.93 7.92 7.89
CA HIS A 203 -2.73 8.11 6.45
C HIS A 203 -3.23 6.88 5.67
N ARG A 204 -3.91 7.11 4.55
CA ARG A 204 -4.57 6.06 3.76
C ARG A 204 -4.19 6.12 2.31
N VAL A 205 -3.86 4.96 1.74
CA VAL A 205 -3.68 4.78 0.30
C VAL A 205 -4.42 3.55 -0.18
N VAL A 206 -4.72 3.51 -1.46
CA VAL A 206 -5.25 2.33 -2.16
C VAL A 206 -4.17 1.81 -3.10
N ILE A 207 -3.96 0.50 -3.09
CA ILE A 207 -3.11 -0.18 -4.06
C ILE A 207 -3.94 -1.15 -4.87
N GLY A 208 -3.97 -0.94 -6.20
CA GLY A 208 -4.42 -1.92 -7.16
C GLY A 208 -3.30 -2.93 -7.46
N THR A 209 -3.55 -4.19 -7.12
CA THR A 209 -2.67 -5.31 -7.46
C THR A 209 -3.18 -6.04 -8.70
N LYS A 210 -2.38 -6.96 -9.23
CA LYS A 210 -2.73 -7.84 -10.36
C LYS A 210 -3.13 -7.07 -11.63
N PHE A 211 -2.61 -5.85 -11.80
CA PHE A 211 -2.87 -5.09 -13.02
C PHE A 211 -2.27 -5.76 -14.26
N GLU A 212 -1.29 -6.63 -14.11
CA GLU A 212 -0.73 -7.47 -15.16
C GLU A 212 -1.78 -8.41 -15.80
N LEU A 213 -2.84 -8.75 -15.06
CA LEU A 213 -3.98 -9.54 -15.59
C LEU A 213 -4.91 -8.72 -16.49
N LEU A 214 -4.76 -7.40 -16.51
CA LEU A 214 -5.50 -6.52 -17.44
C LEU A 214 -4.96 -6.58 -18.88
N GLN A 215 -4.02 -7.49 -19.16
CA GLN A 215 -3.40 -7.65 -20.48
C GLN A 215 -2.74 -6.36 -20.99
N ILE A 216 -2.18 -5.57 -20.08
CA ILE A 216 -1.46 -4.35 -20.41
C ILE A 216 -0.16 -4.73 -21.11
N PRO A 217 0.09 -4.28 -22.36
CA PRO A 217 1.34 -4.57 -23.04
C PRO A 217 2.54 -4.04 -22.23
N GLU A 218 3.61 -4.84 -22.09
CA GLU A 218 4.79 -4.49 -21.27
C GLU A 218 5.39 -3.12 -21.60
N LYS A 219 5.31 -2.70 -22.88
CA LYS A 219 5.73 -1.36 -23.33
C LYS A 219 5.01 -0.20 -22.62
N HIS A 220 3.83 -0.45 -22.04
CA HIS A 220 3.05 0.55 -21.31
C HIS A 220 3.35 0.57 -19.81
N ASN A 221 4.16 -0.36 -19.28
CA ASN A 221 4.47 -0.39 -17.85
C ASN A 221 5.13 0.91 -17.36
N ALA A 222 5.94 1.56 -18.21
CA ALA A 222 6.54 2.86 -17.91
C ALA A 222 5.52 4.02 -17.81
N TRP A 223 4.35 3.85 -18.44
CA TRP A 223 3.27 4.83 -18.52
C TRP A 223 1.97 4.28 -17.94
N ILE A 224 2.09 3.36 -16.97
CA ILE A 224 0.98 2.59 -16.42
C ILE A 224 -0.16 3.48 -15.92
N TYR A 225 0.16 4.60 -15.29
CA TYR A 225 -0.82 5.55 -14.77
C TYR A 225 -1.54 6.38 -15.85
N GLU A 226 -1.00 6.43 -17.06
CA GLU A 226 -1.62 7.08 -18.22
C GLU A 226 -2.46 6.09 -19.05
N TYR A 227 -2.41 4.81 -18.72
CA TYR A 227 -3.15 3.77 -19.44
C TYR A 227 -4.65 3.89 -19.14
N LYS A 228 -5.44 4.26 -20.16
CA LYS A 228 -6.86 4.55 -20.02
C LYS A 228 -7.68 3.48 -19.28
N PRO A 229 -7.56 2.17 -19.58
CA PRO A 229 -8.31 1.14 -18.85
C PRO A 229 -8.00 1.12 -17.35
N LEU A 230 -6.76 1.40 -16.94
CA LEU A 230 -6.40 1.52 -15.54
C LEU A 230 -7.00 2.79 -14.91
N GLN A 231 -6.95 3.91 -15.63
CA GLN A 231 -7.56 5.16 -15.18
C GLN A 231 -9.06 4.98 -14.91
N GLN A 232 -9.79 4.35 -15.83
CA GLN A 232 -11.22 4.06 -15.67
C GLN A 232 -11.51 3.18 -14.45
N LYS A 233 -10.67 2.18 -14.18
CA LYS A 233 -10.83 1.36 -12.97
C LYS A 233 -10.57 2.16 -11.69
N PHE A 234 -9.60 3.02 -11.72
CA PHE A 234 -9.33 3.90 -10.59
C PHE A 234 -10.39 4.98 -10.39
N GLU A 235 -11.00 5.50 -11.46
CA GLU A 235 -12.14 6.41 -11.37
C GLU A 235 -13.31 5.72 -10.66
N LYS A 236 -13.69 4.52 -11.12
CA LYS A 236 -14.72 3.71 -10.46
C LYS A 236 -14.39 3.42 -8.99
N LEU A 237 -13.13 3.09 -8.69
CA LEU A 237 -12.69 2.83 -7.33
C LEU A 237 -12.76 4.10 -6.47
N ALA A 238 -12.41 5.26 -7.02
CA ALA A 238 -12.55 6.55 -6.34
C ALA A 238 -14.01 6.88 -6.02
N GLU A 239 -14.90 6.70 -6.99
CA GLU A 239 -16.35 6.88 -6.82
C GLU A 239 -16.92 5.94 -5.76
N SER A 240 -16.54 4.65 -5.82
CA SER A 240 -17.04 3.63 -4.90
C SER A 240 -16.48 3.76 -3.48
N THR A 241 -15.25 4.23 -3.32
CA THR A 241 -14.57 4.31 -2.01
C THR A 241 -14.63 5.69 -1.38
N GLY A 242 -14.93 6.73 -2.16
CA GLY A 242 -14.81 8.13 -1.72
C GLY A 242 -13.36 8.58 -1.48
N MET A 243 -12.37 7.79 -1.89
CA MET A 243 -10.96 8.15 -1.77
C MET A 243 -10.46 8.92 -2.99
N GLU A 244 -9.58 9.88 -2.75
CA GLU A 244 -9.03 10.68 -3.82
C GLU A 244 -8.13 9.87 -4.75
N ARG A 245 -8.21 10.13 -6.05
CA ARG A 245 -7.40 9.49 -7.09
C ARG A 245 -5.88 9.59 -6.82
N ARG A 246 -5.44 10.67 -6.20
CA ARG A 246 -4.03 10.90 -5.81
C ARG A 246 -3.50 9.93 -4.75
N SER A 247 -4.39 9.28 -4.02
CA SER A 247 -4.06 8.26 -3.01
C SER A 247 -4.14 6.83 -3.59
N MET A 248 -4.24 6.68 -4.92
CA MET A 248 -4.38 5.38 -5.59
C MET A 248 -3.14 5.05 -6.40
N PHE A 249 -2.61 3.86 -6.15
CA PHE A 249 -1.37 3.36 -6.73
C PHE A 249 -1.55 1.96 -7.31
N VAL A 250 -0.59 1.50 -8.11
CA VAL A 250 -0.50 0.11 -8.55
C VAL A 250 0.79 -0.52 -8.11
N VAL A 251 0.73 -1.82 -7.81
CA VAL A 251 1.89 -2.65 -7.54
C VAL A 251 1.73 -3.98 -8.26
N SER A 252 2.77 -4.40 -9.00
CA SER A 252 2.83 -5.74 -9.56
C SER A 252 3.55 -6.66 -8.58
N ASN A 253 2.88 -7.72 -8.21
CA ASN A 253 3.41 -8.74 -7.29
C ASN A 253 4.04 -9.93 -8.01
N GLN A 254 4.02 -9.94 -9.33
CA GLN A 254 4.61 -11.02 -10.14
C GLN A 254 5.94 -10.56 -10.71
N TRP A 255 6.96 -11.41 -10.59
CA TRP A 255 8.27 -11.24 -11.24
C TRP A 255 8.76 -12.58 -11.76
N LYS A 256 9.66 -12.52 -12.74
CA LYS A 256 10.31 -13.68 -13.32
C LYS A 256 11.76 -13.77 -12.81
N GLY A 257 12.14 -14.93 -12.29
CA GLY A 257 13.52 -15.15 -11.80
C GLY A 257 13.77 -14.58 -10.41
N ASP A 258 15.04 -14.41 -10.07
CA ASP A 258 15.53 -14.11 -8.73
C ASP A 258 15.65 -12.60 -8.44
N GLN A 259 15.31 -11.74 -9.41
CA GLN A 259 15.37 -10.30 -9.28
C GLN A 259 14.04 -9.66 -9.67
N ILE A 260 13.62 -8.69 -8.88
CA ILE A 260 12.44 -7.89 -9.21
C ILE A 260 12.78 -6.88 -10.31
N GLU A 261 11.93 -6.78 -11.31
CA GLU A 261 12.12 -5.86 -12.45
C GLU A 261 12.13 -4.40 -11.98
N MET A 262 12.99 -3.57 -12.59
CA MET A 262 13.19 -2.16 -12.23
C MET A 262 11.88 -1.37 -12.12
N ILE A 263 10.98 -1.49 -13.09
CA ILE A 263 9.71 -0.76 -13.10
C ILE A 263 8.84 -1.16 -11.91
N LYS A 264 8.78 -2.45 -11.60
CA LYS A 264 8.00 -2.97 -10.46
C LYS A 264 8.57 -2.49 -9.12
N CYS A 265 9.92 -2.43 -9.02
CA CYS A 265 10.59 -1.81 -7.88
C CYS A 265 10.18 -0.34 -7.73
N ILE A 266 10.23 0.45 -8.80
CA ILE A 266 9.90 1.87 -8.76
C ILE A 266 8.45 2.08 -8.33
N LEU A 267 7.51 1.31 -8.88
CA LEU A 267 6.10 1.38 -8.50
C LEU A 267 5.91 1.11 -6.99
N ALA A 268 6.54 0.07 -6.46
CA ALA A 268 6.47 -0.28 -5.05
C ALA A 268 7.11 0.80 -4.14
N LEU A 269 8.32 1.26 -4.48
CA LEU A 269 9.02 2.28 -3.72
C LEU A 269 8.31 3.64 -3.78
N TYR A 270 7.66 3.96 -4.89
CA TYR A 270 6.88 5.19 -5.04
C TYR A 270 5.69 5.24 -4.09
N VAL A 271 4.99 4.12 -3.91
CA VAL A 271 3.92 4.02 -2.90
C VAL A 271 4.47 4.26 -1.50
N LEU A 272 5.59 3.60 -1.16
CA LEU A 272 6.21 3.74 0.15
C LEU A 272 6.72 5.17 0.39
N ASP A 273 7.34 5.81 -0.60
CA ASP A 273 7.78 7.22 -0.51
C ASP A 273 6.59 8.15 -0.24
N ASN A 274 5.48 7.95 -0.94
CA ASN A 274 4.27 8.72 -0.71
C ASN A 274 3.74 8.53 0.71
N MET A 275 3.63 7.28 1.17
CA MET A 275 3.14 6.97 2.52
C MET A 275 4.03 7.58 3.60
N VAL A 276 5.34 7.38 3.51
CA VAL A 276 6.30 7.86 4.51
C VAL A 276 6.25 9.38 4.62
N ARG A 277 6.26 10.11 3.49
CA ARG A 277 6.21 11.58 3.51
C ARG A 277 4.93 12.13 4.11
N ASN A 278 3.80 11.52 3.81
CA ASN A 278 2.52 11.98 4.37
C ASN A 278 2.40 11.64 5.86
N ILE A 279 2.88 10.48 6.29
CA ILE A 279 2.94 10.09 7.71
C ILE A 279 3.86 11.04 8.47
N ASP A 280 5.04 11.40 7.90
CA ASP A 280 5.97 12.36 8.52
C ASP A 280 5.34 13.73 8.71
N GLN A 281 4.58 14.21 7.73
CA GLN A 281 3.87 15.49 7.86
C GLN A 281 2.86 15.45 9.00
N PHE A 282 2.14 14.35 9.15
CA PHE A 282 1.21 14.16 10.24
C PHE A 282 1.94 14.10 11.59
N LEU A 283 2.98 13.27 11.72
CA LEU A 283 3.74 13.12 12.96
C LEU A 283 4.40 14.41 13.45
N LYS A 284 4.73 15.33 12.55
CA LYS A 284 5.29 16.65 12.89
C LYS A 284 4.22 17.68 13.30
N ALA A 285 2.96 17.40 12.99
CA ALA A 285 1.84 18.31 13.27
C ALA A 285 1.17 18.03 14.63
N VAL A 286 1.42 16.87 15.20
CA VAL A 286 0.94 16.41 16.53
C VAL A 286 2.01 16.63 17.57
#